data_7682906547f342f243b3f8c27e87cfa1
#
_entry.id   7682906547f342f243b3f8c27e87cfa1
#
_cell.length_a   1.000
_cell.length_b   1.000
_cell.length_c   1.000
_cell.angle_alpha   90.00
_cell.angle_beta   90.00
_cell.angle_gamma   90.00
#
_symmetry.space_group_name_H-M   'P 1'
#
loop_
_entity.id
_entity.type
_entity.pdbx_description
1 polymer ?
#
loop_
_entity_poly.entity_id
_entity_poly.type
_entity_poly.pdbx_seq_one_letter_code
_entity_poly.pdbx_strand_id
1 'polypeptide(L)'
;MFRQYFSYLMLLSFLLFSCGNDENESYNNNTDDTNNNNGNSISVETGLLERTLAHDGMTRSYIVYVPTSYDGNEALPILFNFHGFGDSDSSYMQYADMRALADSENFVLVYPQGSLLSGSSHWNAALPGGDNKSAADDLGFFEAMLESISDTYQIDANRVYACGYSNGGMLAYALACYKSNLIAAFGSVSGVVLDTSRTCEPSHATPLINIHGTNDGVLPYNGSTDYSSVADALNYWKGVNSTTTSSSASFNDNGTIIEQYLYTGGDNGSSVVHYKVIGGGHVWFDINYNGASTGRLVWDFVSQYNLADLQ
;
A
#
# COMPACT_ATOMS: atom_id res chain seq x y z
N MET A 1 -13.27 29.11 46.85
CA MET A 1 -14.43 28.55 47.58
C MET A 1 -14.62 27.11 47.12
N PHE A 2 -14.43 26.21 48.11
CA PHE A 2 -14.82 24.79 48.20
C PHE A 2 -14.36 23.78 47.11
N ARG A 3 -13.44 22.98 47.62
CA ARG A 3 -13.05 21.60 47.37
C ARG A 3 -14.26 20.62 47.37
N GLN A 4 -14.17 19.55 46.59
CA GLN A 4 -14.45 18.20 47.09
C GLN A 4 -13.73 17.13 46.28
N TYR A 5 -12.87 16.36 46.99
CA TYR A 5 -12.25 15.09 46.60
C TYR A 5 -13.28 13.97 46.78
N PHE A 6 -13.26 13.00 45.85
CA PHE A 6 -13.81 11.66 46.14
C PHE A 6 -12.77 10.60 45.73
N SER A 7 -12.16 10.04 46.78
CA SER A 7 -11.42 8.79 46.73
C SER A 7 -12.39 7.62 46.73
N TYR A 8 -12.19 6.64 45.84
CA TYR A 8 -12.74 5.29 46.06
C TYR A 8 -11.58 4.28 46.00
N LEU A 9 -11.37 3.72 47.18
CA LEU A 9 -10.55 2.56 47.51
C LEU A 9 -11.41 1.33 47.23
N MET A 10 -10.96 0.35 46.44
CA MET A 10 -11.60 -0.96 46.43
C MET A 10 -10.59 -2.10 46.47
N LEU A 11 -10.81 -2.91 47.47
CA LEU A 11 -10.10 -4.04 48.02
C LEU A 11 -9.70 -5.12 47.02
N LEU A 12 -8.49 -5.62 47.30
CA LEU A 12 -7.98 -6.95 46.91
C LEU A 12 -8.81 -8.07 47.56
N SER A 13 -9.14 -9.10 46.78
CA SER A 13 -9.46 -10.42 47.33
C SER A 13 -8.70 -11.50 46.55
N PHE A 14 -7.72 -12.07 47.24
CA PHE A 14 -7.03 -13.32 46.86
C PHE A 14 -7.96 -14.50 47.14
N LEU A 15 -8.09 -15.40 46.18
CA LEU A 15 -8.54 -16.77 46.46
C LEU A 15 -7.52 -17.75 45.85
N LEU A 16 -6.80 -18.37 46.78
CA LEU A 16 -6.01 -19.58 46.58
C LEU A 16 -6.96 -20.79 46.54
N PHE A 17 -6.80 -21.68 45.57
CA PHE A 17 -7.24 -23.05 45.69
C PHE A 17 -6.15 -24.02 45.29
N SER A 18 -6.04 -25.01 46.14
CA SER A 18 -5.06 -26.01 46.42
C SER A 18 -5.08 -27.20 45.47
N CYS A 19 -3.94 -27.88 45.43
CA CYS A 19 -3.61 -29.17 44.81
C CYS A 19 -4.60 -30.33 45.09
N GLY A 20 -4.69 -31.22 44.13
CA GLY A 20 -5.08 -32.62 44.32
C GLY A 20 -4.38 -33.50 43.30
N ASN A 21 -3.37 -34.25 43.75
CA ASN A 21 -2.83 -35.45 43.08
C ASN A 21 -3.81 -36.58 43.20
N ASP A 22 -3.90 -37.45 42.20
CA ASP A 22 -3.95 -38.88 42.41
C ASP A 22 -3.59 -39.68 41.15
N GLU A 23 -3.03 -40.84 41.40
CA GLU A 23 -2.12 -41.72 40.68
C GLU A 23 -2.79 -42.72 39.73
N ASN A 24 -1.90 -43.20 38.78
CA ASN A 24 -1.77 -44.54 38.22
C ASN A 24 -2.98 -45.31 37.69
N GLU A 25 -2.85 -45.70 36.42
CA GLU A 25 -2.80 -47.14 36.07
C GLU A 25 -2.15 -47.38 34.70
N SER A 26 -1.37 -48.46 34.66
CA SER A 26 -0.45 -48.92 33.67
C SER A 26 -1.07 -49.91 32.66
N TYR A 27 -0.32 -50.13 31.57
CA TYR A 27 -0.28 -51.29 30.64
C TYR A 27 -1.28 -51.28 29.44
N ASN A 28 -0.72 -51.06 28.23
CA ASN A 28 -0.47 -52.17 27.28
C ASN A 28 0.37 -51.77 26.07
N ASN A 29 1.44 -52.55 25.88
CA ASN A 29 2.22 -52.59 24.63
C ASN A 29 1.34 -53.14 23.50
N ASN A 30 1.31 -52.42 22.36
CA ASN A 30 1.25 -53.05 21.05
C ASN A 30 2.07 -52.20 20.07
N THR A 31 3.15 -52.82 19.64
CA THR A 31 3.97 -52.45 18.49
C THR A 31 3.10 -52.58 17.24
N ASP A 32 2.92 -51.47 16.53
CA ASP A 32 2.66 -51.52 15.11
C ASP A 32 3.40 -50.39 14.42
N ASP A 33 4.39 -50.79 13.64
CA ASP A 33 5.16 -49.95 12.73
C ASP A 33 4.17 -49.38 11.66
N THR A 34 3.85 -48.13 11.78
CA THR A 34 3.38 -47.37 10.63
C THR A 34 4.15 -46.08 10.51
N ASN A 35 4.89 -45.98 9.43
CA ASN A 35 5.57 -44.79 8.92
C ASN A 35 4.77 -43.52 9.19
N ASN A 36 5.12 -42.81 10.26
CA ASN A 36 4.64 -41.46 10.47
C ASN A 36 5.64 -40.50 9.80
N ASN A 37 5.47 -40.29 8.50
CA ASN A 37 5.98 -39.12 7.83
C ASN A 37 5.22 -37.92 8.42
N ASN A 38 5.66 -37.46 9.60
CA ASN A 38 5.35 -36.14 10.10
C ASN A 38 6.11 -35.13 9.21
N GLY A 39 5.59 -34.91 8.01
CA GLY A 39 5.83 -33.70 7.29
C GLY A 39 5.31 -32.57 8.18
N ASN A 40 6.23 -31.87 8.86
CA ASN A 40 5.93 -30.64 9.55
C ASN A 40 5.51 -29.63 8.48
N SER A 41 4.24 -29.64 8.06
CA SER A 41 3.69 -28.58 7.23
C SER A 41 3.71 -27.33 8.08
N ILE A 42 4.69 -26.47 7.86
CA ILE A 42 4.70 -25.11 8.39
C ILE A 42 3.44 -24.48 7.81
N SER A 43 2.40 -24.30 8.63
CA SER A 43 1.21 -23.59 8.20
C SER A 43 1.58 -22.13 8.02
N VAL A 44 1.53 -21.65 6.79
CA VAL A 44 1.76 -20.22 6.49
C VAL A 44 0.55 -19.44 7.02
N GLU A 45 0.80 -18.36 7.72
CA GLU A 45 -0.26 -17.48 8.23
C GLU A 45 -0.84 -16.66 7.07
N THR A 46 -2.15 -16.70 6.86
CA THR A 46 -2.86 -16.05 5.75
C THR A 46 -4.03 -15.21 6.24
N GLY A 47 -4.64 -14.43 5.35
CA GLY A 47 -5.73 -13.52 5.68
C GLY A 47 -5.24 -12.16 6.20
N LEU A 48 -6.04 -11.52 7.04
CA LEU A 48 -5.76 -10.18 7.58
C LEU A 48 -4.88 -10.26 8.82
N LEU A 49 -3.73 -9.61 8.79
CA LEU A 49 -2.72 -9.68 9.84
C LEU A 49 -2.24 -8.26 10.18
N GLU A 50 -2.28 -7.91 11.46
CA GLU A 50 -1.67 -6.68 11.96
C GLU A 50 -0.21 -6.94 12.35
N ARG A 51 0.67 -6.06 11.93
CA ARG A 51 2.13 -6.18 12.14
C ARG A 51 2.72 -4.87 12.64
N THR A 52 3.81 -5.00 13.37
CA THR A 52 4.63 -3.86 13.78
C THR A 52 6.09 -4.17 13.55
N LEU A 53 6.88 -3.12 13.27
CA LEU A 53 8.33 -3.21 13.25
C LEU A 53 8.95 -1.95 13.86
N ALA A 54 10.20 -2.07 14.32
CA ALA A 54 10.97 -0.91 14.77
C ALA A 54 11.69 -0.29 13.56
N HIS A 55 11.46 0.99 13.32
CA HIS A 55 12.13 1.75 12.26
C HIS A 55 12.40 3.18 12.72
N ASP A 56 13.62 3.65 12.53
CA ASP A 56 14.07 5.01 12.87
C ASP A 56 13.70 5.43 14.32
N GLY A 57 13.93 4.51 15.28
CA GLY A 57 13.66 4.73 16.71
C GLY A 57 12.16 4.76 17.08
N MET A 58 11.27 4.44 16.16
CA MET A 58 9.82 4.35 16.38
C MET A 58 9.31 2.95 16.15
N THR A 59 8.23 2.55 16.85
CA THR A 59 7.42 1.40 16.47
C THR A 59 6.41 1.86 15.42
N ARG A 60 6.50 1.28 14.22
CA ARG A 60 5.59 1.52 13.11
C ARG A 60 4.69 0.31 12.91
N SER A 61 3.46 0.53 12.48
CA SER A 61 2.47 -0.52 12.23
C SER A 61 2.03 -0.57 10.78
N TYR A 62 1.52 -1.72 10.36
CA TYR A 62 0.90 -1.92 9.06
C TYR A 62 -0.04 -3.13 9.11
N ILE A 63 -1.04 -3.14 8.25
CA ILE A 63 -1.88 -4.28 7.98
C ILE A 63 -1.31 -4.98 6.74
N VAL A 64 -1.12 -6.29 6.81
CA VAL A 64 -0.81 -7.13 5.64
C VAL A 64 -1.95 -8.12 5.43
N TYR A 65 -2.41 -8.23 4.20
CA TYR A 65 -3.35 -9.25 3.78
C TYR A 65 -2.64 -10.23 2.85
N VAL A 66 -2.58 -11.48 3.26
CA VAL A 66 -2.01 -12.58 2.49
C VAL A 66 -3.17 -13.39 1.94
N PRO A 67 -3.23 -13.67 0.61
CA PRO A 67 -4.30 -14.45 0.02
C PRO A 67 -4.58 -15.74 0.80
N THR A 68 -5.84 -16.05 1.04
CA THR A 68 -6.24 -17.21 1.85
C THR A 68 -5.88 -18.54 1.21
N SER A 69 -5.62 -18.54 -0.10
CA SER A 69 -5.16 -19.70 -0.88
C SER A 69 -3.64 -19.90 -0.87
N TYR A 70 -2.88 -18.96 -0.30
CA TYR A 70 -1.41 -19.03 -0.31
C TYR A 70 -0.89 -20.16 0.57
N ASP A 71 -0.08 -21.02 0.00
CA ASP A 71 0.47 -22.23 0.66
C ASP A 71 2.00 -22.17 0.89
N GLY A 72 2.63 -21.05 0.54
CA GLY A 72 4.06 -20.83 0.70
C GLY A 72 4.95 -21.40 -0.41
N ASN A 73 4.38 -21.97 -1.49
CA ASN A 73 5.15 -22.61 -2.55
C ASN A 73 5.53 -21.69 -3.71
N GLU A 74 4.79 -20.61 -3.90
CA GLU A 74 5.01 -19.66 -5.01
C GLU A 74 5.34 -18.27 -4.51
N ALA A 75 6.22 -17.57 -5.22
CA ALA A 75 6.53 -16.19 -4.93
C ALA A 75 5.41 -15.28 -5.44
N LEU A 76 4.82 -14.47 -4.55
CA LEU A 76 3.71 -13.58 -4.83
C LEU A 76 4.16 -12.16 -5.15
N PRO A 77 3.46 -11.46 -6.05
CA PRO A 77 3.56 -10.00 -6.13
C PRO A 77 3.11 -9.34 -4.82
N ILE A 78 3.57 -8.11 -4.59
CA ILE A 78 3.17 -7.32 -3.44
C ILE A 78 2.76 -5.90 -3.86
N LEU A 79 1.64 -5.43 -3.31
CA LEU A 79 1.15 -4.06 -3.50
C LEU A 79 1.03 -3.34 -2.15
N PHE A 80 1.77 -2.24 -2.00
CA PHE A 80 1.62 -1.31 -0.88
C PHE A 80 0.61 -0.24 -1.25
N ASN A 81 -0.44 -0.06 -0.44
CA ASN A 81 -1.50 0.93 -0.65
C ASN A 81 -1.57 1.92 0.52
N PHE A 82 -1.11 3.15 0.30
CA PHE A 82 -0.87 4.17 1.32
C PHE A 82 -2.07 5.09 1.48
N HIS A 83 -2.52 5.32 2.71
CA HIS A 83 -3.64 6.18 3.06
C HIS A 83 -3.36 7.68 2.88
N GLY A 84 -4.40 8.51 2.87
CA GLY A 84 -4.31 9.97 2.85
C GLY A 84 -3.91 10.58 4.21
N PHE A 85 -3.61 11.90 4.21
CA PHE A 85 -3.31 12.65 5.44
C PHE A 85 -4.47 12.56 6.45
N GLY A 86 -4.13 12.29 7.71
CA GLY A 86 -5.09 12.22 8.83
C GLY A 86 -5.90 10.94 8.91
N ASP A 87 -5.70 9.99 7.99
CA ASP A 87 -6.39 8.71 7.96
C ASP A 87 -5.61 7.61 8.69
N SER A 88 -6.15 6.41 8.78
CA SER A 88 -5.49 5.23 9.31
C SER A 88 -5.49 4.09 8.30
N ASP A 89 -4.57 3.15 8.48
CA ASP A 89 -4.49 1.91 7.72
C ASP A 89 -5.84 1.17 7.66
N SER A 90 -6.48 0.98 8.81
CA SER A 90 -7.74 0.26 8.97
C SER A 90 -8.94 1.02 8.39
N SER A 91 -9.00 2.34 8.55
CA SER A 91 -10.06 3.18 7.97
C SER A 91 -9.92 3.22 6.45
N TYR A 92 -8.71 3.44 5.95
CA TYR A 92 -8.40 3.45 4.53
C TYR A 92 -8.74 2.11 3.86
N MET A 93 -8.37 1.00 4.48
CA MET A 93 -8.70 -0.34 3.99
C MET A 93 -10.21 -0.54 3.79
N GLN A 94 -11.08 0.14 4.56
CA GLN A 94 -12.53 -0.03 4.42
C GLN A 94 -13.09 0.54 3.13
N TYR A 95 -12.59 1.70 2.68
CA TYR A 95 -13.11 2.34 1.46
C TYR A 95 -12.22 2.15 0.23
N ALA A 96 -10.97 1.72 0.41
CA ALA A 96 -10.05 1.31 -0.64
C ALA A 96 -9.75 -0.20 -0.56
N ASP A 97 -10.78 -1.01 -0.28
CA ASP A 97 -10.63 -2.45 -0.04
C ASP A 97 -10.29 -3.20 -1.33
N MET A 98 -9.11 -3.80 -1.33
CA MET A 98 -8.63 -4.64 -2.43
C MET A 98 -8.40 -6.10 -2.01
N ARG A 99 -8.88 -6.54 -0.83
CA ARG A 99 -8.63 -7.89 -0.31
C ARG A 99 -9.24 -8.99 -1.17
N ALA A 100 -10.48 -8.81 -1.62
CA ALA A 100 -11.11 -9.77 -2.55
C ALA A 100 -10.37 -9.84 -3.90
N LEU A 101 -9.77 -8.72 -4.32
CA LEU A 101 -8.92 -8.66 -5.49
C LEU A 101 -7.59 -9.38 -5.23
N ALA A 102 -7.00 -9.20 -4.05
CA ALA A 102 -5.78 -9.92 -3.64
C ALA A 102 -5.97 -11.44 -3.63
N ASP A 103 -7.13 -11.92 -3.14
CA ASP A 103 -7.48 -13.35 -3.22
C ASP A 103 -7.62 -13.84 -4.67
N SER A 104 -8.30 -13.08 -5.54
CA SER A 104 -8.58 -13.53 -6.92
C SER A 104 -7.35 -13.46 -7.83
N GLU A 105 -6.44 -12.52 -7.58
CA GLU A 105 -5.25 -12.26 -8.40
C GLU A 105 -3.95 -12.75 -7.74
N ASN A 106 -4.05 -13.31 -6.54
CA ASN A 106 -2.96 -13.95 -5.80
C ASN A 106 -1.77 -13.02 -5.55
N PHE A 107 -1.98 -11.92 -4.81
CA PHE A 107 -0.93 -10.99 -4.41
C PHE A 107 -1.04 -10.59 -2.93
N VAL A 108 0.09 -10.27 -2.32
CA VAL A 108 0.14 -9.72 -0.96
C VAL A 108 -0.22 -8.24 -0.99
N LEU A 109 -1.18 -7.83 -0.15
CA LEU A 109 -1.65 -6.46 -0.07
C LEU A 109 -1.26 -5.84 1.28
N VAL A 110 -0.67 -4.66 1.27
CA VAL A 110 -0.20 -3.98 2.48
C VAL A 110 -0.85 -2.61 2.62
N TYR A 111 -1.42 -2.33 3.80
CA TYR A 111 -1.90 -1.01 4.19
C TYR A 111 -1.04 -0.49 5.35
N PRO A 112 -0.02 0.32 5.06
CA PRO A 112 0.84 0.88 6.10
C PRO A 112 0.18 2.01 6.88
N GLN A 113 0.61 2.21 8.15
CA GLN A 113 0.21 3.33 8.99
C GLN A 113 1.26 4.45 8.96
N GLY A 114 0.83 5.65 8.58
CA GLY A 114 1.66 6.85 8.60
C GLY A 114 2.06 7.29 10.01
N SER A 115 3.22 7.94 10.12
CA SER A 115 3.66 8.56 11.38
C SER A 115 2.78 9.76 11.75
N LEU A 116 2.86 10.24 12.99
CA LEU A 116 2.05 11.36 13.45
C LEU A 116 2.78 12.71 13.27
N LEU A 117 2.10 13.64 12.62
CA LEU A 117 2.44 15.05 12.56
C LEU A 117 1.39 15.84 13.32
N SER A 118 1.74 16.36 14.49
CA SER A 118 0.79 17.13 15.34
C SER A 118 -0.52 16.37 15.61
N GLY A 119 -0.46 15.06 15.77
CA GLY A 119 -1.62 14.21 16.07
C GLY A 119 -2.36 13.67 14.84
N SER A 120 -2.00 14.07 13.63
CA SER A 120 -2.54 13.53 12.37
C SER A 120 -1.52 12.63 11.71
N SER A 121 -1.96 11.48 11.22
CA SER A 121 -1.12 10.58 10.44
C SER A 121 -0.72 11.21 9.11
N HIS A 122 0.49 10.98 8.66
CA HIS A 122 0.99 11.55 7.42
C HIS A 122 2.14 10.72 6.84
N TRP A 123 2.52 11.07 5.60
CA TRP A 123 3.68 10.56 4.89
C TRP A 123 4.59 11.69 4.47
N ASN A 124 5.87 11.52 4.71
CA ASN A 124 6.93 12.32 4.11
C ASN A 124 7.24 11.76 2.71
N ALA A 125 6.92 12.54 1.68
CA ALA A 125 7.05 12.14 0.27
C ALA A 125 8.27 12.78 -0.41
N ALA A 126 9.35 13.04 0.33
CA ALA A 126 10.60 13.61 -0.17
C ALA A 126 11.80 13.02 0.59
N LEU A 127 12.99 13.21 0.04
CA LEU A 127 14.25 12.91 0.75
C LEU A 127 14.38 13.79 2.02
N PRO A 128 15.15 13.37 3.02
CA PRO A 128 15.44 14.17 4.19
C PRO A 128 15.95 15.57 3.82
N GLY A 129 15.38 16.61 4.44
CA GLY A 129 15.70 18.00 4.12
C GLY A 129 14.96 18.61 2.93
N GLY A 130 14.11 17.82 2.22
CA GLY A 130 13.21 18.31 1.18
C GLY A 130 11.91 18.89 1.77
N ASP A 131 10.77 18.68 1.06
CA ASP A 131 9.45 19.21 1.45
C ASP A 131 8.79 18.44 2.61
N ASN A 132 9.54 17.62 3.33
CA ASN A 132 9.06 16.83 4.46
C ASN A 132 8.60 17.72 5.61
N LYS A 133 7.50 17.32 6.25
CA LYS A 133 6.87 18.04 7.37
C LYS A 133 7.31 17.51 8.74
N SER A 134 7.95 16.36 8.78
CA SER A 134 8.48 15.74 10.01
C SER A 134 9.83 15.07 9.74
N ALA A 135 10.43 14.49 10.78
CA ALA A 135 11.69 13.74 10.67
C ALA A 135 11.49 12.25 10.35
N ALA A 136 10.24 11.76 10.19
CA ALA A 136 9.99 10.35 9.92
C ALA A 136 10.58 9.92 8.57
N ASP A 137 11.27 8.79 8.56
CA ASP A 137 11.82 8.18 7.35
C ASP A 137 10.78 7.19 6.75
N ASP A 138 9.84 7.71 5.97
CA ASP A 138 8.79 6.88 5.36
C ASP A 138 9.29 6.10 4.14
N LEU A 139 10.34 6.57 3.46
CA LEU A 139 10.97 5.84 2.37
C LEU A 139 11.74 4.61 2.89
N GLY A 140 12.45 4.74 4.01
CA GLY A 140 13.10 3.62 4.68
C GLY A 140 12.10 2.69 5.36
N PHE A 141 10.98 3.22 5.87
CA PHE A 141 9.92 2.37 6.43
C PHE A 141 9.31 1.44 5.37
N PHE A 142 9.11 1.92 4.15
CA PHE A 142 8.71 1.06 3.02
C PHE A 142 9.70 -0.11 2.81
N GLU A 143 11.01 0.18 2.78
CA GLU A 143 12.03 -0.86 2.61
C GLU A 143 12.01 -1.86 3.78
N ALA A 144 11.91 -1.38 5.01
CA ALA A 144 11.86 -2.22 6.20
C ALA A 144 10.61 -3.13 6.23
N MET A 145 9.45 -2.64 5.76
CA MET A 145 8.26 -3.47 5.61
C MET A 145 8.45 -4.54 4.54
N LEU A 146 8.99 -4.18 3.37
CA LEU A 146 9.23 -5.13 2.28
C LEU A 146 10.19 -6.23 2.73
N GLU A 147 11.28 -5.89 3.43
CA GLU A 147 12.23 -6.85 4.00
C GLU A 147 11.53 -7.78 5.01
N SER A 148 10.83 -7.21 6.00
CA SER A 148 10.14 -7.99 7.04
C SER A 148 9.08 -8.94 6.49
N ILE A 149 8.36 -8.54 5.46
CA ILE A 149 7.36 -9.38 4.78
C ILE A 149 8.06 -10.48 3.97
N SER A 150 9.14 -10.14 3.27
CA SER A 150 9.92 -11.10 2.47
C SER A 150 10.65 -12.14 3.31
N ASP A 151 10.99 -11.82 4.55
CA ASP A 151 11.55 -12.81 5.52
C ASP A 151 10.51 -13.87 5.95
N THR A 152 9.22 -13.55 5.81
CA THR A 152 8.13 -14.43 6.25
C THR A 152 7.46 -15.14 5.07
N TYR A 153 7.31 -14.45 3.94
CA TYR A 153 6.58 -14.92 2.76
C TYR A 153 7.50 -14.89 1.53
N GLN A 154 7.27 -15.80 0.59
CA GLN A 154 7.96 -15.73 -0.70
C GLN A 154 7.38 -14.57 -1.52
N ILE A 155 8.10 -13.46 -1.57
CA ILE A 155 7.74 -12.29 -2.37
C ILE A 155 8.56 -12.27 -3.66
N ASP A 156 7.91 -12.03 -4.79
CA ASP A 156 8.60 -11.78 -6.06
C ASP A 156 9.16 -10.36 -6.06
N ALA A 157 10.46 -10.24 -5.84
CA ALA A 157 11.16 -8.96 -5.78
C ALA A 157 11.08 -8.14 -7.08
N ASN A 158 10.72 -8.76 -8.20
CA ASN A 158 10.50 -8.07 -9.46
C ASN A 158 9.06 -7.56 -9.64
N ARG A 159 8.13 -7.95 -8.76
CA ARG A 159 6.73 -7.54 -8.82
C ARG A 159 6.30 -6.84 -7.53
N VAL A 160 7.02 -5.77 -7.20
CA VAL A 160 6.73 -4.88 -6.07
C VAL A 160 6.09 -3.60 -6.60
N TYR A 161 4.92 -3.26 -6.08
CA TYR A 161 4.13 -2.13 -6.54
C TYR A 161 3.76 -1.20 -5.39
N ALA A 162 3.58 0.08 -5.69
CA ALA A 162 3.12 1.09 -4.76
C ALA A 162 1.89 1.81 -5.30
N CYS A 163 0.91 2.06 -4.45
CA CYS A 163 -0.25 2.88 -4.75
C CYS A 163 -0.63 3.71 -3.53
N GLY A 164 -1.38 4.78 -3.72
CA GLY A 164 -1.89 5.52 -2.58
C GLY A 164 -2.87 6.62 -2.96
N TYR A 165 -3.55 7.13 -1.92
CA TYR A 165 -4.52 8.20 -2.00
C TYR A 165 -3.95 9.49 -1.40
N SER A 166 -4.17 10.63 -2.08
CA SER A 166 -3.81 11.96 -1.55
C SER A 166 -2.32 12.03 -1.14
N ASN A 167 -2.01 12.26 0.12
CA ASN A 167 -0.65 12.22 0.67
C ASN A 167 0.03 10.84 0.46
N GLY A 168 -0.73 9.73 0.53
CA GLY A 168 -0.22 8.41 0.15
C GLY A 168 0.10 8.28 -1.35
N GLY A 169 -0.67 8.96 -2.21
CA GLY A 169 -0.36 9.08 -3.63
C GLY A 169 0.91 9.90 -3.90
N MET A 170 1.18 10.94 -3.07
CA MET A 170 2.46 11.65 -3.10
C MET A 170 3.62 10.73 -2.72
N LEU A 171 3.44 9.88 -1.68
CA LEU A 171 4.46 8.90 -1.30
C LEU A 171 4.70 7.87 -2.41
N ALA A 172 3.67 7.42 -3.12
CA ALA A 172 3.84 6.51 -4.26
C ALA A 172 4.71 7.13 -5.36
N TYR A 173 4.54 8.42 -5.66
CA TYR A 173 5.44 9.16 -6.55
C TYR A 173 6.88 9.21 -6.02
N ALA A 174 7.06 9.46 -4.72
CA ALA A 174 8.39 9.52 -4.11
C ALA A 174 9.10 8.15 -4.11
N LEU A 175 8.37 7.07 -3.86
CA LEU A 175 8.89 5.69 -3.94
C LEU A 175 9.33 5.35 -5.37
N ALA A 176 8.50 5.64 -6.36
CA ALA A 176 8.85 5.44 -7.77
C ALA A 176 10.08 6.28 -8.20
N CYS A 177 10.31 7.39 -7.51
CA CYS A 177 11.41 8.31 -7.73
C CYS A 177 12.70 7.83 -7.07
N TYR A 178 12.67 7.63 -5.76
CA TYR A 178 13.85 7.42 -4.91
C TYR A 178 14.13 5.95 -4.58
N LYS A 179 13.15 5.07 -4.83
CA LYS A 179 13.22 3.63 -4.64
C LYS A 179 12.86 2.87 -5.92
N SER A 180 13.10 3.50 -7.08
CA SER A 180 12.79 2.90 -8.38
C SER A 180 13.43 1.53 -8.59
N ASN A 181 14.60 1.28 -8.00
CA ASN A 181 15.25 -0.03 -8.02
C ASN A 181 14.44 -1.15 -7.32
N LEU A 182 13.37 -0.82 -6.60
CA LEU A 182 12.47 -1.76 -5.91
C LEU A 182 11.06 -1.74 -6.50
N ILE A 183 10.64 -0.69 -7.21
CA ILE A 183 9.28 -0.48 -7.68
C ILE A 183 9.16 -0.77 -9.16
N ALA A 184 8.38 -1.79 -9.55
CA ALA A 184 8.12 -2.12 -10.94
C ALA A 184 7.10 -1.19 -11.61
N ALA A 185 6.05 -0.77 -10.88
CA ALA A 185 5.04 0.19 -11.34
C ALA A 185 4.32 0.82 -10.16
N PHE A 186 3.66 1.95 -10.38
CA PHE A 186 2.97 2.63 -9.28
C PHE A 186 1.67 3.32 -9.71
N GLY A 187 0.82 3.59 -8.70
CA GLY A 187 -0.45 4.27 -8.85
C GLY A 187 -0.62 5.45 -7.90
N SER A 188 -1.28 6.51 -8.36
CA SER A 188 -1.64 7.66 -7.53
C SER A 188 -3.08 8.06 -7.76
N VAL A 189 -3.88 8.06 -6.68
CA VAL A 189 -5.28 8.50 -6.68
C VAL A 189 -5.39 9.81 -5.93
N SER A 190 -5.85 10.87 -6.60
CA SER A 190 -5.93 12.24 -6.05
C SER A 190 -4.62 12.72 -5.39
N GLY A 191 -3.47 12.20 -5.81
CA GLY A 191 -2.15 12.62 -5.37
C GLY A 191 -1.47 13.51 -6.39
N VAL A 192 -0.50 14.30 -5.95
CA VAL A 192 0.32 15.17 -6.79
C VAL A 192 1.81 14.89 -6.59
N VAL A 193 2.61 15.26 -7.58
CA VAL A 193 4.07 15.22 -7.46
C VAL A 193 4.54 16.45 -6.68
N LEU A 194 5.37 16.26 -5.67
CA LEU A 194 6.09 17.36 -5.04
C LEU A 194 7.18 17.88 -5.99
N ASP A 195 7.48 19.17 -5.93
CA ASP A 195 8.48 19.81 -6.81
C ASP A 195 9.85 19.14 -6.71
N THR A 196 10.26 18.73 -5.51
CA THR A 196 11.49 17.99 -5.27
C THR A 196 11.52 16.63 -5.95
N SER A 197 10.36 15.98 -6.12
CA SER A 197 10.25 14.67 -6.80
C SER A 197 10.20 14.78 -8.33
N ARG A 198 10.03 15.98 -8.90
CA ARG A 198 10.12 16.19 -10.36
C ARG A 198 11.53 16.31 -10.90
N THR A 199 12.52 16.34 -10.05
CA THR A 199 13.95 16.43 -10.40
C THR A 199 14.71 15.15 -10.09
N CYS A 200 14.01 14.10 -9.65
CA CYS A 200 14.64 12.82 -9.43
C CYS A 200 14.97 12.11 -10.74
N GLU A 201 15.85 11.15 -10.69
CA GLU A 201 16.24 10.33 -11.83
C GLU A 201 16.00 8.86 -11.47
N PRO A 202 14.79 8.32 -11.74
CA PRO A 202 14.53 6.89 -11.55
C PRO A 202 15.54 6.04 -12.29
N SER A 203 15.92 4.88 -11.75
CA SER A 203 16.94 4.00 -12.34
C SER A 203 16.49 3.33 -13.63
N HIS A 204 15.20 3.34 -13.92
CA HIS A 204 14.58 2.78 -15.13
C HIS A 204 13.26 3.50 -15.45
N ALA A 205 12.72 3.27 -16.65
CA ALA A 205 11.35 3.67 -16.98
C ALA A 205 10.36 3.05 -15.98
N THR A 206 9.54 3.88 -15.30
CA THR A 206 8.65 3.43 -14.23
C THR A 206 7.21 3.73 -14.61
N PRO A 207 6.40 2.71 -14.97
CA PRO A 207 5.00 2.86 -15.37
C PRO A 207 4.13 3.50 -14.30
N LEU A 208 3.21 4.38 -14.74
CA LEU A 208 2.32 5.15 -13.87
C LEU A 208 0.85 4.99 -14.24
N ILE A 209 0.00 4.67 -13.26
CA ILE A 209 -1.43 4.96 -13.32
C ILE A 209 -1.78 6.14 -12.41
N ASN A 210 -2.42 7.17 -12.97
CA ASN A 210 -2.91 8.32 -12.22
C ASN A 210 -4.43 8.43 -12.37
N ILE A 211 -5.16 8.62 -11.26
CA ILE A 211 -6.60 8.85 -11.24
C ILE A 211 -6.86 10.15 -10.47
N HIS A 212 -7.47 11.16 -11.10
CA HIS A 212 -7.63 12.47 -10.47
C HIS A 212 -8.92 13.19 -10.91
N GLY A 213 -9.58 13.86 -9.96
CA GLY A 213 -10.80 14.62 -10.18
C GLY A 213 -10.52 16.05 -10.62
N THR A 214 -11.28 16.53 -11.61
CA THR A 214 -11.09 17.90 -12.14
C THR A 214 -11.55 19.01 -11.21
N ASN A 215 -12.38 18.68 -10.20
CA ASN A 215 -12.86 19.61 -9.17
C ASN A 215 -12.27 19.31 -7.79
N ASP A 216 -11.06 18.75 -7.76
CA ASP A 216 -10.32 18.54 -6.52
C ASP A 216 -9.98 19.89 -5.88
N GLY A 217 -10.57 20.15 -4.71
CA GLY A 217 -10.41 21.39 -3.95
C GLY A 217 -9.25 21.35 -2.93
N VAL A 218 -8.59 20.20 -2.75
CA VAL A 218 -7.47 20.01 -1.81
C VAL A 218 -6.14 19.99 -2.57
N LEU A 219 -6.04 19.14 -3.58
CA LEU A 219 -4.89 19.04 -4.50
C LEU A 219 -5.37 19.36 -5.93
N PRO A 220 -5.42 20.66 -6.30
CA PRO A 220 -6.11 21.10 -7.50
C PRO A 220 -5.54 20.46 -8.77
N TYR A 221 -6.45 19.96 -9.63
CA TYR A 221 -6.10 19.33 -10.91
C TYR A 221 -5.15 20.19 -11.77
N ASN A 222 -5.39 21.51 -11.77
CA ASN A 222 -4.61 22.47 -12.53
C ASN A 222 -3.40 23.03 -11.76
N GLY A 223 -3.11 22.44 -10.59
CA GLY A 223 -2.04 22.92 -9.70
C GLY A 223 -2.40 24.18 -8.94
N SER A 224 -1.47 24.62 -8.13
CA SER A 224 -1.54 25.85 -7.31
C SER A 224 -0.12 26.44 -7.14
N THR A 225 0.03 27.45 -6.26
CA THR A 225 1.34 27.93 -5.86
C THR A 225 2.17 26.89 -5.11
N ASP A 226 1.50 25.93 -4.47
CA ASP A 226 2.13 24.95 -3.57
C ASP A 226 2.24 23.55 -4.19
N TYR A 227 1.47 23.30 -5.27
CA TYR A 227 1.37 21.96 -5.88
C TYR A 227 1.43 22.03 -7.40
N SER A 228 2.17 21.10 -7.98
CA SER A 228 2.21 20.89 -9.43
C SER A 228 0.84 20.48 -9.96
N SER A 229 0.56 20.83 -11.21
CA SER A 229 -0.63 20.34 -11.90
C SER A 229 -0.51 18.84 -12.22
N VAL A 230 -1.65 18.17 -12.41
CA VAL A 230 -1.68 16.80 -12.93
C VAL A 230 -0.99 16.74 -14.31
N ALA A 231 -1.16 17.76 -15.15
CA ALA A 231 -0.51 17.84 -16.45
C ALA A 231 1.03 17.86 -16.33
N ASP A 232 1.58 18.59 -15.35
CA ASP A 232 3.04 18.62 -15.11
C ASP A 232 3.54 17.25 -14.66
N ALA A 233 2.82 16.59 -13.72
CA ALA A 233 3.14 15.25 -13.27
C ALA A 233 3.15 14.24 -14.44
N LEU A 234 2.10 14.25 -15.26
CA LEU A 234 2.01 13.37 -16.44
C LEU A 234 3.10 13.66 -17.45
N ASN A 235 3.44 14.94 -17.70
CA ASN A 235 4.50 15.30 -18.62
C ASN A 235 5.87 14.82 -18.14
N TYR A 236 6.15 14.95 -16.83
CA TYR A 236 7.38 14.43 -16.25
C TYR A 236 7.49 12.90 -16.42
N TRP A 237 6.45 12.15 -16.01
CA TRP A 237 6.48 10.68 -16.07
C TRP A 237 6.40 10.13 -17.49
N LYS A 238 5.79 10.83 -18.44
CA LYS A 238 5.91 10.52 -19.87
C LYS A 238 7.34 10.65 -20.34
N GLY A 239 8.06 11.66 -19.85
CA GLY A 239 9.49 11.84 -20.13
C GLY A 239 10.35 10.72 -19.56
N VAL A 240 10.16 10.37 -18.28
CA VAL A 240 10.84 9.23 -17.61
C VAL A 240 10.63 7.93 -18.38
N ASN A 241 9.41 7.69 -18.84
CA ASN A 241 9.04 6.48 -19.58
C ASN A 241 9.31 6.57 -21.08
N SER A 242 9.78 7.71 -21.61
CA SER A 242 10.04 7.94 -23.05
C SER A 242 8.83 7.59 -23.94
N THR A 243 7.60 7.84 -23.50
CA THR A 243 6.39 7.47 -24.24
C THR A 243 6.26 8.24 -25.54
N THR A 244 5.90 7.57 -26.64
CA THR A 244 5.91 8.13 -28.00
C THR A 244 4.52 8.24 -28.63
N THR A 245 3.54 7.50 -28.12
CA THR A 245 2.18 7.47 -28.69
C THR A 245 1.15 7.79 -27.62
N SER A 246 0.01 8.30 -28.05
CA SER A 246 -1.11 8.58 -27.15
C SER A 246 -2.44 8.22 -27.77
N SER A 247 -3.37 7.76 -26.95
CA SER A 247 -4.78 7.58 -27.29
C SER A 247 -5.65 8.03 -26.14
N SER A 248 -6.93 8.29 -26.43
CA SER A 248 -7.91 8.63 -25.39
C SER A 248 -9.24 7.95 -25.66
N ALA A 249 -9.95 7.67 -24.58
CA ALA A 249 -11.31 7.16 -24.58
C ALA A 249 -12.13 7.89 -23.51
N SER A 250 -13.45 7.85 -23.64
CA SER A 250 -14.34 8.43 -22.63
C SER A 250 -15.43 7.42 -22.29
N PHE A 251 -15.74 7.33 -21.02
CA PHE A 251 -16.75 6.45 -20.46
C PHE A 251 -17.70 7.25 -19.56
N ASN A 252 -18.96 6.88 -19.54
CA ASN A 252 -19.96 7.48 -18.65
C ASN A 252 -20.37 6.44 -17.60
N ASP A 253 -19.95 6.69 -16.37
CA ASP A 253 -20.34 5.90 -15.21
C ASP A 253 -21.45 6.64 -14.45
N ASN A 254 -22.70 6.22 -14.67
CA ASN A 254 -23.88 6.76 -13.96
C ASN A 254 -23.97 8.31 -13.94
N GLY A 255 -23.55 8.96 -15.03
CA GLY A 255 -23.55 10.42 -15.17
C GLY A 255 -22.19 11.07 -14.90
N THR A 256 -21.23 10.35 -14.33
CA THR A 256 -19.83 10.81 -14.19
C THR A 256 -19.06 10.48 -15.45
N ILE A 257 -18.52 11.48 -16.11
CA ILE A 257 -17.65 11.27 -17.29
C ILE A 257 -16.22 10.99 -16.78
N ILE A 258 -15.67 9.88 -17.27
CA ILE A 258 -14.27 9.49 -17.01
C ILE A 258 -13.55 9.47 -18.36
N GLU A 259 -12.54 10.32 -18.50
CA GLU A 259 -11.67 10.35 -19.68
C GLU A 259 -10.39 9.57 -19.37
N GLN A 260 -10.12 8.52 -20.14
CA GLN A 260 -8.86 7.80 -20.11
C GLN A 260 -7.89 8.40 -21.13
N TYR A 261 -6.67 8.67 -20.70
CA TYR A 261 -5.54 9.03 -21.57
C TYR A 261 -4.47 7.97 -21.38
N LEU A 262 -4.11 7.29 -22.45
CA LEU A 262 -3.11 6.25 -22.46
C LEU A 262 -1.91 6.69 -23.29
N TYR A 263 -0.74 6.70 -22.67
CA TYR A 263 0.55 7.02 -23.30
C TYR A 263 1.41 5.77 -23.32
N THR A 264 1.78 5.30 -24.52
CA THR A 264 2.49 4.04 -24.75
C THR A 264 3.71 4.21 -25.62
N GLY A 265 4.37 3.10 -25.99
CA GLY A 265 5.60 3.11 -26.77
C GLY A 265 6.78 3.67 -25.98
N GLY A 266 6.74 3.53 -24.66
CA GLY A 266 7.84 3.88 -23.79
C GLY A 266 8.94 2.83 -23.75
N ASP A 267 10.05 3.16 -23.12
CA ASP A 267 11.20 2.28 -22.96
C ASP A 267 10.79 0.98 -22.27
N ASN A 268 11.26 -0.15 -22.80
CA ASN A 268 10.96 -1.49 -22.28
C ASN A 268 9.44 -1.80 -22.13
N GLY A 269 8.61 -1.19 -22.98
CA GLY A 269 7.14 -1.39 -22.96
C GLY A 269 6.42 -0.61 -21.85
N SER A 270 7.11 0.29 -21.16
CA SER A 270 6.52 1.13 -20.14
C SER A 270 5.42 2.05 -20.68
N SER A 271 4.47 2.43 -19.83
CA SER A 271 3.40 3.33 -20.21
C SER A 271 2.97 4.23 -19.03
N VAL A 272 2.20 5.27 -19.39
CA VAL A 272 1.52 6.14 -18.44
C VAL A 272 0.05 6.15 -18.77
N VAL A 273 -0.81 5.90 -17.80
CA VAL A 273 -2.26 6.03 -17.97
C VAL A 273 -2.82 7.05 -16.99
N HIS A 274 -3.73 7.87 -17.46
CA HIS A 274 -4.45 8.85 -16.64
C HIS A 274 -5.96 8.69 -16.82
N TYR A 275 -6.65 8.53 -15.70
CA TYR A 275 -8.11 8.59 -15.61
C TYR A 275 -8.51 9.93 -15.02
N LYS A 276 -9.07 10.79 -15.86
CA LYS A 276 -9.55 12.12 -15.48
C LYS A 276 -11.04 12.04 -15.17
N VAL A 277 -11.39 12.21 -13.91
CA VAL A 277 -12.78 12.15 -13.44
C VAL A 277 -13.38 13.57 -13.52
N ILE A 278 -14.27 13.80 -14.48
CA ILE A 278 -14.86 15.11 -14.71
C ILE A 278 -15.80 15.49 -13.55
N GLY A 279 -15.55 16.63 -12.91
CA GLY A 279 -16.29 17.09 -11.73
C GLY A 279 -15.93 16.34 -10.44
N GLY A 280 -15.07 15.31 -10.49
CA GLY A 280 -14.63 14.57 -9.32
C GLY A 280 -13.87 15.46 -8.33
N GLY A 281 -14.13 15.28 -7.04
CA GLY A 281 -13.47 15.98 -5.93
C GLY A 281 -12.23 15.26 -5.44
N HIS A 282 -11.83 15.57 -4.18
CA HIS A 282 -10.67 14.96 -3.51
C HIS A 282 -11.11 13.69 -2.76
N VAL A 283 -11.11 12.55 -3.43
CA VAL A 283 -11.55 11.25 -2.88
C VAL A 283 -10.72 10.10 -3.45
N TRP A 284 -10.71 8.95 -2.74
CA TRP A 284 -10.52 7.66 -3.40
C TRP A 284 -11.80 7.39 -4.19
N PHE A 285 -11.70 7.31 -5.49
CA PHE A 285 -12.89 7.23 -6.34
C PHE A 285 -13.56 5.87 -6.26
N ASP A 286 -14.88 5.88 -6.04
CA ASP A 286 -15.76 4.73 -6.27
C ASP A 286 -16.28 4.82 -7.71
N ILE A 287 -15.42 4.55 -8.68
CA ILE A 287 -15.75 4.53 -10.11
C ILE A 287 -15.88 3.12 -10.62
N ASN A 288 -16.69 2.98 -11.67
CA ASN A 288 -16.76 1.78 -12.48
C ASN A 288 -16.43 2.14 -13.92
N TYR A 289 -15.17 2.03 -14.30
CA TYR A 289 -14.74 2.26 -15.68
C TYR A 289 -14.78 0.94 -16.45
N ASN A 290 -15.79 0.77 -17.29
CA ASN A 290 -15.98 -0.41 -18.14
C ASN A 290 -15.96 -1.74 -17.34
N GLY A 291 -16.57 -1.74 -16.15
CA GLY A 291 -16.63 -2.91 -15.25
C GLY A 291 -15.51 -2.98 -14.20
N ALA A 292 -14.50 -2.11 -14.28
CA ALA A 292 -13.38 -2.11 -13.35
C ALA A 292 -13.52 -1.01 -12.29
N SER A 293 -13.43 -1.36 -10.99
CA SER A 293 -13.31 -0.43 -9.87
C SER A 293 -11.94 0.26 -9.87
N THR A 294 -11.79 1.33 -9.08
CA THR A 294 -10.48 2.00 -8.90
C THR A 294 -9.36 1.02 -8.52
N GLY A 295 -9.60 0.17 -7.53
CA GLY A 295 -8.61 -0.84 -7.13
C GLY A 295 -8.30 -1.83 -8.26
N ARG A 296 -9.31 -2.24 -9.03
CA ARG A 296 -9.13 -3.09 -10.20
C ARG A 296 -8.32 -2.41 -11.30
N LEU A 297 -8.60 -1.14 -11.61
CA LEU A 297 -7.81 -0.37 -12.59
C LEU A 297 -6.34 -0.25 -12.19
N VAL A 298 -6.08 0.01 -10.90
CA VAL A 298 -4.72 0.08 -10.38
C VAL A 298 -4.01 -1.27 -10.55
N TRP A 299 -4.63 -2.36 -10.10
CA TRP A 299 -4.04 -3.69 -10.18
C TRP A 299 -3.81 -4.13 -11.63
N ASP A 300 -4.81 -4.02 -12.48
CA ASP A 300 -4.72 -4.41 -13.90
C ASP A 300 -3.62 -3.65 -14.64
N PHE A 301 -3.32 -2.42 -14.19
CA PHE A 301 -2.22 -1.65 -14.75
C PHE A 301 -0.86 -2.11 -14.20
N VAL A 302 -0.68 -2.09 -12.86
CA VAL A 302 0.64 -2.32 -12.26
C VAL A 302 1.11 -3.76 -12.45
N SER A 303 0.22 -4.74 -12.44
CA SER A 303 0.54 -6.17 -12.58
C SER A 303 1.07 -6.58 -13.96
N GLN A 304 0.99 -5.69 -14.95
CA GLN A 304 1.56 -5.91 -16.29
C GLN A 304 3.09 -5.78 -16.30
N TYR A 305 3.67 -5.21 -15.23
CA TYR A 305 5.09 -4.84 -15.23
C TYR A 305 5.89 -5.69 -14.26
N ASN A 306 7.10 -5.98 -14.70
CA ASN A 306 8.10 -6.72 -13.96
C ASN A 306 9.40 -5.91 -14.00
N LEU A 307 10.04 -5.70 -12.86
CA LEU A 307 11.23 -4.86 -12.74
C LEU A 307 12.40 -5.36 -13.62
N ALA A 308 12.54 -6.69 -13.74
CA ALA A 308 13.59 -7.26 -14.58
C ALA A 308 13.39 -6.96 -16.08
N ASP A 309 12.16 -6.73 -16.52
CA ASP A 309 11.85 -6.40 -17.92
C ASP A 309 12.02 -4.89 -18.20
N LEU A 310 12.06 -4.06 -17.16
CA LEU A 310 12.15 -2.59 -17.25
C LEU A 310 13.60 -2.06 -17.16
N GLN A 311 14.56 -2.89 -16.75
CA GLN A 311 15.98 -2.54 -16.55
C GLN A 311 16.85 -2.63 -17.82
#